data_10fb7189168493e07276923a23776f5c
#
_entry.id   10fb7189168493e07276923a23776f5c
#
_cell.length_a   1.000
_cell.length_b   1.000
_cell.length_c   1.000
_cell.angle_alpha   90.00
_cell.angle_beta   90.00
_cell.angle_gamma   90.00
#
_symmetry.space_group_name_H-M   'P 1'
#
loop_
_entity.id
_entity.type
_entity.pdbx_description
1 polymer ?
#
loop_
_entity_poly.entity_id
_entity_poly.type
_entity_poly.pdbx_seq_one_letter_code
_entity_poly.pdbx_strand_id
1 'polypeptide(L)'
;DHIDETTKLIGSCNTVLNFNGEMQAYNTDWLAIRDLFIEKKISSPVMLAGNGGFSMAVQFALKDLNIPYKVITRQNWSNLENTKELIFNATPIEIENKYNQIDARPSEPDGKIIARLQAEHQFKLYKRNI
;
A
#
# COMPACT_ATOMS: atom_id res chain seq x y z
N ASP A 1 -6.08 3.67 24.76
CA ASP A 1 -6.13 3.48 23.33
C ASP A 1 -4.75 3.13 22.80
N HIS A 2 -4.72 2.17 21.90
CA HIS A 2 -3.48 1.60 21.43
C HIS A 2 -3.35 1.72 19.92
N ILE A 3 -2.11 1.92 19.47
CA ILE A 3 -1.75 1.84 18.07
C ILE A 3 -0.80 0.66 17.91
N ASP A 4 -1.13 -0.27 17.00
CA ASP A 4 -0.25 -1.37 16.67
C ASP A 4 1.15 -0.85 16.29
N GLU A 5 2.21 -1.52 16.74
CA GLU A 5 3.60 -1.07 16.54
C GLU A 5 3.93 -0.82 15.07
N THR A 6 3.55 -1.72 14.19
CA THR A 6 3.78 -1.56 12.76
C THR A 6 3.01 -0.36 12.21
N THR A 7 1.77 -0.18 12.63
CA THR A 7 0.93 0.96 12.23
C THR A 7 1.55 2.27 12.68
N LYS A 8 2.13 2.29 13.88
CA LYS A 8 2.84 3.45 14.41
C LYS A 8 4.06 3.82 13.56
N LEU A 9 4.82 2.81 13.15
CA LEU A 9 5.98 3.01 12.27
C LEU A 9 5.57 3.53 10.89
N ILE A 10 4.46 3.06 10.35
CA ILE A 10 3.91 3.52 9.07
C ILE A 10 3.44 4.97 9.17
N GLY A 11 2.85 5.35 10.31
CA GLY A 11 2.32 6.69 10.54
C GLY A 11 0.91 6.89 10.01
N SER A 12 0.22 5.83 9.61
CA SER A 12 -1.18 5.90 9.18
C SER A 12 -1.92 4.61 9.53
N CYS A 13 -3.22 4.70 9.75
CA CYS A 13 -4.07 3.55 10.02
C CYS A 13 -5.29 3.55 9.10
N ASN A 14 -5.84 2.37 8.83
CA ASN A 14 -7.04 2.21 8.04
C ASN A 14 -8.11 1.37 8.75
N THR A 15 -7.79 0.81 9.91
CA THR A 15 -8.68 -0.06 10.66
C THR A 15 -8.60 0.29 12.14
N VAL A 16 -9.75 0.53 12.74
CA VAL A 16 -9.86 0.78 14.19
C VAL A 16 -10.85 -0.19 14.78
N LEU A 17 -10.41 -0.92 15.81
CA LEU A 17 -11.25 -1.85 16.54
C LEU A 17 -11.55 -1.29 17.92
N ASN A 18 -12.79 -1.48 18.39
CA ASN A 18 -13.20 -1.10 19.73
C ASN A 18 -13.35 -2.36 20.58
N PHE A 19 -12.56 -2.43 21.63
CA PHE A 19 -12.56 -3.54 22.61
C PHE A 19 -12.96 -3.02 23.97
N ASN A 20 -14.18 -3.26 24.40
CA ASN A 20 -14.64 -2.86 25.73
C ASN A 20 -14.32 -1.40 26.05
N GLY A 21 -14.45 -0.51 25.06
CA GLY A 21 -14.15 0.90 25.21
C GLY A 21 -12.71 1.31 24.87
N GLU A 22 -11.82 0.36 24.65
CA GLU A 22 -10.47 0.65 24.18
C GLU A 22 -10.39 0.59 22.66
N MET A 23 -9.80 1.62 22.07
CA MET A 23 -9.62 1.70 20.63
C MET A 23 -8.24 1.19 20.25
N GLN A 24 -8.18 0.31 19.24
CA GLN A 24 -6.92 -0.21 18.69
C GLN A 24 -6.85 0.09 17.19
N ALA A 25 -5.78 0.74 16.77
CA ALA A 25 -5.59 1.15 15.39
C ALA A 25 -4.59 0.23 14.67
N TYR A 26 -4.94 -0.17 13.46
CA TYR A 26 -4.14 -1.05 12.62
C TYR A 26 -4.03 -0.50 11.21
N ASN A 27 -3.00 -0.94 10.50
CA ASN A 27 -2.88 -0.71 9.06
C ASN A 27 -2.88 -2.05 8.35
N THR A 28 -3.96 -2.36 7.64
CA THR A 28 -4.07 -3.57 6.83
C THR A 28 -3.64 -3.37 5.40
N ASP A 29 -3.46 -2.12 4.95
CA ASP A 29 -3.01 -1.83 3.59
C ASP A 29 -1.62 -2.39 3.32
N TRP A 30 -0.67 -2.20 4.26
CA TRP A 30 0.69 -2.67 4.04
C TRP A 30 0.76 -4.20 3.90
N LEU A 31 -0.10 -4.92 4.62
CA LEU A 31 -0.19 -6.39 4.52
C LEU A 31 -0.73 -6.80 3.15
N ALA A 32 -1.75 -6.12 2.67
CA ALA A 32 -2.31 -6.36 1.34
C ALA A 32 -1.27 -6.11 0.24
N ILE A 33 -0.53 -5.01 0.36
CA ILE A 33 0.51 -4.65 -0.61
C ILE A 33 1.64 -5.68 -0.59
N ARG A 34 2.08 -6.09 0.61
CA ARG A 34 3.08 -7.15 0.74
C ARG A 34 2.64 -8.42 0.04
N ASP A 35 1.41 -8.86 0.30
CA ASP A 35 0.86 -10.06 -0.32
C ASP A 35 0.82 -9.95 -1.84
N LEU A 36 0.43 -8.78 -2.36
CA LEU A 36 0.40 -8.52 -3.80
C LEU A 36 1.79 -8.61 -4.43
N PHE A 37 2.79 -7.99 -3.80
CA PHE A 37 4.17 -8.04 -4.30
C PHE A 37 4.73 -9.46 -4.28
N ILE A 38 4.44 -10.24 -3.25
CA ILE A 38 4.86 -11.64 -3.17
C ILE A 38 4.19 -12.45 -4.28
N GLU A 39 2.89 -12.31 -4.45
CA GLU A 39 2.12 -13.02 -5.47
C GLU A 39 2.61 -12.69 -6.88
N LYS A 40 2.88 -11.43 -7.16
CA LYS A 40 3.40 -10.97 -8.46
C LYS A 40 4.91 -11.20 -8.62
N LYS A 41 5.58 -11.69 -7.58
CA LYS A 41 7.04 -11.95 -7.59
C LYS A 41 7.85 -10.70 -7.94
N ILE A 42 7.45 -9.56 -7.39
CA ILE A 42 8.14 -8.29 -7.63
C ILE A 42 9.46 -8.29 -6.86
N SER A 43 10.57 -8.08 -7.58
CA SER A 43 11.90 -8.00 -6.99
C SER A 43 12.74 -6.85 -7.57
N SER A 44 12.27 -6.21 -8.62
CA SER A 44 12.97 -5.10 -9.27
C SER A 44 12.59 -3.76 -8.63
N PRO A 45 13.39 -2.69 -8.86
CA PRO A 45 13.07 -1.37 -8.31
C PRO A 45 11.70 -0.85 -8.71
N VAL A 46 11.08 -0.10 -7.81
CA VAL A 46 9.72 0.43 -7.98
C VAL A 46 9.76 1.97 -7.96
N MET A 47 9.09 2.57 -8.94
CA MET A 47 8.79 4.00 -8.95
C MET A 47 7.43 4.16 -8.27
N LEU A 48 7.43 4.65 -7.03
CA LEU A 48 6.20 4.79 -6.23
C LEU A 48 5.63 6.20 -6.40
N ALA A 49 4.53 6.30 -7.12
CA ALA A 49 3.86 7.58 -7.32
C ALA A 49 2.93 7.88 -6.15
N GLY A 50 3.16 9.01 -5.48
CA GLY A 50 2.35 9.47 -4.37
C GLY A 50 3.10 9.54 -3.05
N ASN A 51 2.63 10.40 -2.15
CA ASN A 51 3.27 10.63 -0.86
C ASN A 51 2.25 10.77 0.27
N GLY A 52 1.07 10.20 0.13
CA GLY A 52 0.03 10.20 1.15
C GLY A 52 0.10 8.97 2.06
N GLY A 53 -0.93 8.79 2.88
CA GLY A 53 -1.00 7.69 3.85
C GLY A 53 -0.90 6.30 3.22
N PHE A 54 -1.57 6.10 2.10
CA PHE A 54 -1.49 4.83 1.38
C PHE A 54 -0.07 4.57 0.85
N SER A 55 0.59 5.60 0.31
CA SER A 55 1.99 5.48 -0.12
C SER A 55 2.91 5.07 1.02
N MET A 56 2.66 5.55 2.24
CA MET A 56 3.46 5.17 3.41
C MET A 56 3.34 3.69 3.73
N ALA A 57 2.15 3.12 3.58
CA ALA A 57 1.93 1.68 3.73
C ALA A 57 2.68 0.89 2.65
N VAL A 58 2.67 1.38 1.41
CA VAL A 58 3.41 0.77 0.29
C VAL A 58 4.91 0.81 0.57
N GLN A 59 5.43 1.95 1.04
CA GLN A 59 6.85 2.09 1.39
C GLN A 59 7.25 1.09 2.48
N PHE A 60 6.41 0.92 3.48
CA PHE A 60 6.69 -0.05 4.54
C PHE A 60 6.77 -1.48 3.99
N ALA A 61 5.83 -1.86 3.12
CA ALA A 61 5.83 -3.18 2.48
C ALA A 61 7.09 -3.39 1.62
N LEU A 62 7.50 -2.38 0.87
CA LEU A 62 8.71 -2.45 0.05
C LEU A 62 9.97 -2.61 0.91
N LYS A 63 10.06 -1.89 2.02
CA LYS A 63 11.17 -2.03 2.96
C LYS A 63 11.20 -3.42 3.59
N ASP A 64 10.06 -3.92 3.99
CA ASP A 64 9.93 -5.26 4.59
C ASP A 64 10.41 -6.35 3.61
N LEU A 65 10.15 -6.18 2.33
CA LEU A 65 10.54 -7.13 1.28
C LEU A 65 11.93 -6.84 0.69
N ASN A 66 12.63 -5.82 1.17
CA ASN A 66 13.94 -5.38 0.66
C ASN A 66 13.91 -5.03 -0.83
N ILE A 67 12.82 -4.41 -1.29
CA ILE A 67 12.67 -3.95 -2.67
C ILE A 67 13.05 -2.47 -2.73
N PRO A 68 14.04 -2.08 -3.56
CA PRO A 68 14.41 -0.68 -3.73
C PRO A 68 13.26 0.11 -4.36
N TYR A 69 13.09 1.37 -3.93
CA TYR A 69 12.04 2.21 -4.50
C TYR A 69 12.45 3.68 -4.47
N LYS A 70 11.78 4.47 -5.30
CA LYS A 70 11.90 5.92 -5.31
C LYS A 70 10.49 6.49 -5.27
N VAL A 71 10.25 7.44 -4.34
CA VAL A 71 8.97 8.14 -4.25
C VAL A 71 8.94 9.24 -5.30
N ILE A 72 7.86 9.26 -6.09
CA ILE A 72 7.64 10.24 -7.14
C ILE A 72 6.50 11.16 -6.72
N THR A 73 6.77 12.46 -6.72
CA THR A 73 5.83 13.51 -6.37
C THR A 73 5.61 14.44 -7.56
N ARG A 74 4.88 15.54 -7.37
CA ARG A 74 4.66 16.54 -8.42
C ARG A 74 5.96 17.08 -9.00
N GLN A 75 6.99 17.22 -8.16
CA GLN A 75 8.26 17.84 -8.57
C GLN A 75 9.05 17.00 -9.56
N ASN A 76 8.90 15.67 -9.51
CA ASN A 76 9.62 14.75 -10.38
C ASN A 76 8.69 13.81 -11.16
N TRP A 77 7.45 14.24 -11.37
CA TRP A 77 6.42 13.45 -12.05
C TRP A 77 6.83 13.02 -13.46
N SER A 78 7.61 13.86 -14.16
CA SER A 78 8.10 13.56 -15.50
C SER A 78 8.96 12.29 -15.57
N ASN A 79 9.55 11.87 -14.45
CA ASN A 79 10.32 10.62 -14.38
C ASN A 79 9.47 9.38 -14.68
N LEU A 80 8.15 9.50 -14.60
CA LEU A 80 7.23 8.39 -14.88
C LEU A 80 6.94 8.21 -16.37
N GLU A 81 7.17 9.23 -17.20
CA GLU A 81 6.70 9.25 -18.60
C GLU A 81 7.27 8.14 -19.44
N ASN A 82 8.56 7.89 -19.35
CA ASN A 82 9.25 6.94 -20.23
C ASN A 82 10.00 5.85 -19.45
N THR A 83 9.77 5.73 -18.15
CA THR A 83 10.46 4.69 -17.38
C THR A 83 9.97 3.30 -17.78
N LYS A 84 10.87 2.33 -17.75
CA LYS A 84 10.55 0.91 -17.91
C LYS A 84 10.53 0.18 -16.58
N GLU A 85 10.88 0.87 -15.50
CA GLU A 85 10.74 0.32 -14.16
C GLU A 85 9.27 0.18 -13.80
N LEU A 86 8.98 -0.69 -12.85
CA LEU A 86 7.61 -0.85 -12.35
C LEU A 86 7.16 0.45 -11.69
N ILE A 87 6.03 0.96 -12.13
CA ILE A 87 5.35 2.09 -11.49
C ILE A 87 4.26 1.51 -10.57
N PHE A 88 4.27 1.93 -9.31
CA PHE A 88 3.14 1.70 -8.42
C PHE A 88 2.39 3.01 -8.25
N ASN A 89 1.16 3.06 -8.73
CA ASN A 89 0.33 4.26 -8.63
C ASN A 89 -0.46 4.26 -7.32
N ALA A 90 0.02 5.02 -6.34
CA ALA A 90 -0.65 5.23 -5.05
C ALA A 90 -1.38 6.58 -4.99
N THR A 91 -1.76 7.13 -6.14
CA THR A 91 -2.49 8.40 -6.26
C THR A 91 -3.86 8.19 -6.88
N PRO A 92 -4.78 9.16 -6.77
CA PRO A 92 -6.05 9.10 -7.50
C PRO A 92 -5.93 9.50 -8.98
N ILE A 93 -4.73 9.88 -9.44
CA ILE A 93 -4.50 10.39 -10.80
C ILE A 93 -4.12 9.24 -11.72
N GLU A 94 -4.68 9.21 -12.93
CA GLU A 94 -4.27 8.25 -13.94
C GLU A 94 -2.85 8.56 -14.43
N ILE A 95 -2.01 7.53 -14.49
CA ILE A 95 -0.65 7.63 -15.04
C ILE A 95 -0.67 7.01 -16.43
N GLU A 96 -0.29 7.79 -17.45
CA GLU A 96 -0.40 7.38 -18.84
C GLU A 96 0.54 6.26 -19.25
N ASN A 97 1.74 6.19 -18.65
CA ASN A 97 2.70 5.14 -18.96
C ASN A 97 2.21 3.79 -18.43
N LYS A 98 1.70 2.95 -19.33
CA LYS A 98 1.14 1.62 -19.02
C LYS A 98 2.11 0.48 -19.26
N TYR A 99 3.37 0.75 -19.54
CA TYR A 99 4.34 -0.29 -19.88
C TYR A 99 4.49 -1.32 -18.77
N ASN A 100 4.64 -0.87 -17.54
CA ASN A 100 4.83 -1.75 -16.38
C ASN A 100 4.26 -1.03 -15.14
N GLN A 101 2.97 -1.25 -14.86
CA GLN A 101 2.30 -0.47 -13.82
C GLN A 101 1.38 -1.35 -12.98
N ILE A 102 1.44 -1.16 -11.65
CA ILE A 102 0.38 -1.57 -10.74
C ILE A 102 -0.42 -0.31 -10.42
N ASP A 103 -1.66 -0.28 -10.87
CA ASP A 103 -2.55 0.86 -10.66
C ASP A 103 -3.50 0.57 -9.50
N ALA A 104 -3.19 1.15 -8.34
CA ALA A 104 -3.92 0.88 -7.11
C ALA A 104 -5.23 1.68 -6.97
N ARG A 105 -5.62 2.47 -7.98
CA ARG A 105 -6.89 3.19 -7.92
C ARG A 105 -8.06 2.19 -7.75
N PRO A 106 -9.05 2.51 -6.89
CA PRO A 106 -10.12 1.53 -6.55
C PRO A 106 -10.92 1.00 -7.74
N SER A 107 -11.03 1.77 -8.82
CA SER A 107 -11.75 1.35 -10.02
C SER A 107 -10.98 0.38 -10.90
N GLU A 108 -9.67 0.23 -10.69
CA GLU A 108 -8.81 -0.57 -11.54
C GLU A 108 -8.64 -2.00 -11.01
N PRO A 109 -8.29 -2.97 -11.87
CA PRO A 109 -8.15 -4.37 -11.45
C PRO A 109 -7.23 -4.57 -10.26
N ASP A 110 -6.05 -3.94 -10.26
CA ASP A 110 -5.10 -4.05 -9.14
C ASP A 110 -5.68 -3.43 -7.87
N GLY A 111 -6.36 -2.29 -7.99
CA GLY A 111 -7.01 -1.64 -6.85
C GLY A 111 -8.07 -2.53 -6.20
N LYS A 112 -8.83 -3.25 -7.02
CA LYS A 112 -9.84 -4.20 -6.53
C LYS A 112 -9.20 -5.39 -5.81
N ILE A 113 -8.08 -5.89 -6.31
CA ILE A 113 -7.33 -6.96 -5.65
C ILE A 113 -6.81 -6.49 -4.29
N ILE A 114 -6.23 -5.29 -4.23
CA ILE A 114 -5.73 -4.70 -2.99
C ILE A 114 -6.86 -4.54 -1.99
N ALA A 115 -8.01 -4.03 -2.42
CA ALA A 115 -9.18 -3.87 -1.54
C ALA A 115 -9.64 -5.21 -0.96
N ARG A 116 -9.66 -6.27 -1.77
CA ARG A 116 -10.00 -7.61 -1.29
C ARG A 116 -8.99 -8.13 -0.28
N LEU A 117 -7.70 -8.00 -0.56
CA LEU A 117 -6.65 -8.48 0.32
C LEU A 117 -6.66 -7.76 1.66
N GLN A 118 -6.82 -6.43 1.67
CA GLN A 118 -6.87 -5.69 2.91
C GLN A 118 -8.13 -6.02 3.73
N ALA A 119 -9.26 -6.27 3.05
CA ALA A 119 -10.48 -6.69 3.73
C ALA A 119 -10.32 -8.07 4.39
N GLU A 120 -9.60 -8.99 3.76
CA GLU A 120 -9.26 -10.28 4.35
C GLU A 120 -8.44 -10.13 5.64
N HIS A 121 -7.48 -9.22 5.64
CA HIS A 121 -6.69 -8.92 6.84
C HIS A 121 -7.53 -8.26 7.93
N GLN A 122 -8.44 -7.33 7.56
CA GLN A 122 -9.38 -6.76 8.51
C GLN A 122 -10.25 -7.84 9.15
N PHE A 123 -10.77 -8.75 8.34
CA PHE A 123 -11.61 -9.84 8.82
C PHE A 123 -10.89 -10.71 9.84
N LYS A 124 -9.62 -11.02 9.60
CA LYS A 124 -8.79 -11.77 10.55
C LYS A 124 -8.65 -11.05 11.89
N LEU A 125 -8.49 -9.73 11.86
CA LEU A 125 -8.44 -8.92 13.07
C LEU A 125 -9.76 -8.98 13.83
N TYR A 126 -10.89 -8.85 13.16
CA TYR A 126 -12.21 -8.96 13.79
C TYR A 126 -12.41 -10.34 14.42
N LYS A 127 -12.02 -11.40 13.73
CA LYS A 127 -12.15 -12.77 14.25
C LYS A 127 -11.33 -13.03 15.50
N ARG A 128 -10.12 -12.48 15.57
CA ARG A 128 -9.26 -12.65 16.75
C ARG A 128 -9.89 -12.11 18.02
N ASN A 129 -10.84 -11.24 17.87
CA ASN A 129 -11.36 -10.42 18.95
C ASN A 129 -12.79 -10.78 19.34
N ILE A 130 -13.32 -11.86 18.79
CA ILE A 130 -14.65 -12.37 19.12
C ILE A 130 -14.56 -13.38 20.28
#